data_10f746c0dd9c68483554736e0336077d
#
_entry.id   10f746c0dd9c68483554736e0336077d
#
_cell.length_a   1.000
_cell.length_b   1.000
_cell.length_c   1.000
_cell.angle_alpha   90.00
_cell.angle_beta   90.00
_cell.angle_gamma   90.00
#
_symmetry.space_group_name_H-M   'P 1'
#
loop_
_entity.id
_entity.type
_entity.pdbx_description
1 polymer ?
#
loop_
_entity_poly.entity_id
_entity_poly.type
_entity_poly.pdbx_seq_one_letter_code
_entity_poly.pdbx_strand_id
1 'polypeptide(L)'
;MFVATGLGPFSGQAVHFKHFAPERVPYAAKRYMYEVQRHYGILEARLTNQSHIIEGTYTIVDMAAWGWTRMIPFILGENAWAQYPNLKRHHDEIAARPAAARVEALRTKHAFKAEMDDEARGNMFRHLTEQAA
;
A
#
# COMPACT_ATOMS: atom_id res chain seq x y z
N MET A 1 1.01 -0.88 -16.24
CA MET A 1 0.76 -2.27 -15.75
C MET A 1 1.38 -2.52 -14.37
N PHE A 2 2.65 -2.14 -14.08
CA PHE A 2 3.37 -2.47 -12.84
C PHE A 2 2.57 -2.24 -11.54
N VAL A 3 1.94 -1.06 -11.38
CA VAL A 3 1.16 -0.73 -10.17
C VAL A 3 -0.07 -1.63 -10.05
N ALA A 4 -0.82 -1.83 -11.15
CA ALA A 4 -2.09 -2.56 -11.14
C ALA A 4 -1.91 -4.09 -11.05
N THR A 5 -0.82 -4.65 -11.60
CA THR A 5 -0.62 -6.09 -11.68
C THR A 5 0.41 -6.64 -10.67
N GLY A 6 1.17 -5.78 -10.04
CA GLY A 6 2.22 -6.15 -9.10
C GLY A 6 2.09 -5.42 -7.77
N LEU A 7 2.46 -4.14 -7.73
CA LEU A 7 2.52 -3.38 -6.48
C LEU A 7 1.20 -3.44 -5.68
N GLY A 8 0.07 -3.16 -6.33
CA GLY A 8 -1.24 -3.17 -5.69
C GLY A 8 -1.63 -4.55 -5.15
N PRO A 9 -1.73 -5.57 -6.01
CA PRO A 9 -2.12 -6.91 -5.58
C PRO A 9 -1.23 -7.48 -4.47
N PHE A 10 0.10 -7.38 -4.59
CA PHE A 10 1.00 -7.91 -3.57
C PHE A 10 0.93 -7.12 -2.25
N SER A 11 0.78 -5.79 -2.32
CA SER A 11 0.56 -4.98 -1.13
C SER A 11 -0.74 -5.34 -0.40
N GLY A 12 -1.82 -5.53 -1.16
CA GLY A 12 -3.11 -5.97 -0.61
C GLY A 12 -3.02 -7.34 0.07
N GLN A 13 -2.36 -8.32 -0.56
CA GLN A 13 -2.17 -9.64 0.04
C GLN A 13 -1.25 -9.59 1.27
N ALA A 14 -0.20 -8.77 1.26
CA ALA A 14 0.66 -8.60 2.44
C ALA A 14 -0.12 -8.04 3.63
N VAL A 15 -0.97 -7.03 3.40
CA VAL A 15 -1.86 -6.47 4.40
C VAL A 15 -2.83 -7.54 4.92
N HIS A 16 -3.46 -8.30 4.03
CA HIS A 16 -4.38 -9.35 4.41
C HIS A 16 -3.73 -10.38 5.34
N PHE A 17 -2.65 -11.00 4.92
CA PHE A 17 -2.00 -12.06 5.72
C PHE A 17 -1.26 -11.55 6.95
N LYS A 18 -0.91 -10.29 7.01
CA LYS A 18 -0.29 -9.69 8.19
C LYS A 18 -1.31 -9.24 9.24
N HIS A 19 -2.46 -8.67 8.82
CA HIS A 19 -3.36 -7.96 9.72
C HIS A 19 -4.79 -8.51 9.76
N PHE A 20 -5.28 -9.11 8.67
CA PHE A 20 -6.71 -9.39 8.51
C PHE A 20 -7.07 -10.87 8.42
N ALA A 21 -6.14 -11.73 8.01
CA ALA A 21 -6.42 -13.17 7.88
C ALA A 21 -6.96 -13.76 9.19
N PRO A 22 -8.03 -14.56 9.15
CA PRO A 22 -8.64 -15.15 10.34
C PRO A 22 -7.71 -16.14 11.03
N GLU A 23 -6.80 -16.74 10.29
CA GLU A 23 -5.75 -17.62 10.78
C GLU A 23 -4.38 -17.19 10.31
N ARG A 24 -3.34 -17.53 11.08
CA ARG A 24 -1.97 -17.24 10.71
C ARG A 24 -1.46 -18.24 9.70
N VAL A 25 -1.07 -17.75 8.51
CA VAL A 25 -0.45 -18.54 7.44
C VAL A 25 0.98 -18.00 7.22
N PRO A 26 1.98 -18.50 7.99
CA PRO A 26 3.35 -17.91 8.00
C PRO A 26 4.01 -17.90 6.63
N TYR A 27 3.79 -18.93 5.82
CA TYR A 27 4.32 -18.99 4.46
C TYR A 27 3.75 -17.87 3.59
N ALA A 28 2.43 -17.67 3.59
CA ALA A 28 1.79 -16.63 2.79
C ALA A 28 2.22 -15.23 3.26
N ALA A 29 2.25 -14.98 4.57
CA ALA A 29 2.71 -13.72 5.13
C ALA A 29 4.15 -13.40 4.69
N LYS A 30 5.08 -14.37 4.79
CA LYS A 30 6.47 -14.22 4.36
C LYS A 30 6.60 -14.02 2.85
N ARG A 31 5.84 -14.78 2.06
CA ARG A 31 5.85 -14.72 0.59
C ARG A 31 5.40 -13.36 0.09
N TYR A 32 4.26 -12.86 0.58
CA TYR A 32 3.74 -11.58 0.14
C TYR A 32 4.53 -10.39 0.69
N MET A 33 5.09 -10.49 1.89
CA MET A 33 5.99 -9.47 2.40
C MET A 33 7.25 -9.32 1.54
N TYR A 34 7.84 -10.43 1.09
CA TYR A 34 8.96 -10.42 0.15
C TYR A 34 8.59 -9.70 -1.16
N GLU A 35 7.42 -10.01 -1.75
CA GLU A 35 6.99 -9.38 -2.99
C GLU A 35 6.74 -7.87 -2.84
N VAL A 36 6.17 -7.45 -1.73
CA VAL A 36 5.97 -6.02 -1.44
C VAL A 36 7.31 -5.29 -1.38
N GLN A 37 8.26 -5.82 -0.61
CA GLN A 37 9.60 -5.23 -0.50
C GLN A 37 10.30 -5.17 -1.85
N ARG A 38 10.18 -6.23 -2.65
CA ARG A 38 10.73 -6.28 -4.01
C ARG A 38 10.12 -5.19 -4.91
N HIS A 39 8.81 -4.98 -4.87
CA HIS A 39 8.13 -3.97 -5.70
C HIS A 39 8.48 -2.54 -5.26
N TYR A 40 8.55 -2.26 -3.96
CA TYR A 40 9.02 -0.95 -3.50
C TYR A 40 10.50 -0.73 -3.84
N GLY A 41 11.33 -1.77 -3.76
CA GLY A 41 12.73 -1.70 -4.19
C GLY A 41 12.91 -1.39 -5.67
N ILE A 42 12.03 -1.88 -6.55
CA ILE A 42 12.02 -1.53 -7.98
C ILE A 42 11.71 -0.05 -8.17
N LEU A 43 10.71 0.49 -7.45
CA LEU A 43 10.39 1.91 -7.51
C LEU A 43 11.51 2.78 -6.93
N GLU A 44 12.12 2.36 -5.82
CA GLU A 44 13.28 3.02 -5.21
C GLU A 44 14.41 3.15 -6.23
N ALA A 45 14.79 2.04 -6.86
CA ALA A 45 15.85 2.03 -7.89
C ALA A 45 15.49 2.89 -9.10
N ARG A 46 14.22 2.83 -9.54
CA ARG A 46 13.73 3.64 -10.66
C ARG A 46 13.85 5.14 -10.40
N LEU A 47 13.63 5.57 -9.17
CA LEU A 47 13.62 6.99 -8.76
C LEU A 47 14.98 7.53 -8.32
N THR A 48 16.06 6.74 -8.38
CA THR A 48 17.40 7.16 -7.95
C THR A 48 17.87 8.44 -8.68
N ASN A 49 17.66 8.53 -9.99
CA ASN A 49 18.08 9.66 -10.81
C ASN A 49 16.91 10.36 -11.53
N GLN A 50 15.69 10.12 -11.08
CA GLN A 50 14.50 10.64 -11.73
C GLN A 50 13.51 11.21 -10.72
N SER A 51 12.84 12.31 -11.11
CA SER A 51 11.78 12.91 -10.30
C SER A 51 10.48 12.11 -10.34
N HIS A 52 10.20 11.46 -11.47
CA HIS A 52 8.96 10.74 -11.73
C HIS A 52 9.22 9.33 -12.26
N ILE A 53 8.24 8.45 -12.11
CA ILE A 53 8.34 7.05 -12.56
C ILE A 53 8.49 6.96 -14.07
N ILE A 54 7.77 7.80 -14.82
CA ILE A 54 8.01 8.03 -16.24
C ILE A 54 8.95 9.23 -16.37
N GLU A 55 10.09 9.04 -17.00
CA GLU A 55 11.16 10.04 -17.08
C GLU A 55 10.65 11.42 -17.52
N GLY A 56 10.99 12.42 -16.72
CA GLY A 56 10.70 13.82 -17.00
C GLY A 56 9.23 14.25 -16.92
N THR A 57 8.29 13.34 -16.60
CA THR A 57 6.86 13.64 -16.70
C THR A 57 6.06 13.08 -15.54
N TYR A 58 5.35 13.97 -14.84
CA TYR A 58 4.34 13.58 -13.85
C TYR A 58 3.10 13.00 -14.52
N THR A 59 2.73 11.78 -14.17
CA THR A 59 1.64 11.03 -14.83
C THR A 59 0.70 10.37 -13.82
N ILE A 60 -0.35 9.73 -14.31
CA ILE A 60 -1.24 8.88 -13.50
C ILE A 60 -0.51 7.71 -12.85
N VAL A 61 0.67 7.31 -13.37
CA VAL A 61 1.48 6.24 -12.76
C VAL A 61 2.04 6.71 -11.41
N ASP A 62 2.48 7.97 -11.30
CA ASP A 62 2.94 8.56 -10.05
C ASP A 62 1.81 8.69 -9.04
N MET A 63 0.61 9.11 -9.49
CA MET A 63 -0.58 9.19 -8.65
C MET A 63 -0.99 7.81 -8.11
N ALA A 64 -1.00 6.80 -8.96
CA ALA A 64 -1.34 5.43 -8.58
C ALA A 64 -0.31 4.82 -7.63
N ALA A 65 0.99 5.05 -7.88
CA ALA A 65 2.05 4.62 -6.98
C ALA A 65 1.95 5.32 -5.62
N TRP A 66 1.68 6.63 -5.59
CA TRP A 66 1.49 7.38 -4.34
C TRP A 66 0.36 6.79 -3.48
N GLY A 67 -0.74 6.38 -4.07
CA GLY A 67 -1.83 5.72 -3.35
C GLY A 67 -1.36 4.49 -2.56
N TRP A 68 -0.42 3.71 -3.11
CA TRP A 68 0.15 2.53 -2.44
C TRP A 68 1.33 2.86 -1.51
N THR A 69 2.16 3.84 -1.84
CA THR A 69 3.30 4.22 -0.99
C THR A 69 2.85 4.79 0.35
N ARG A 70 1.66 5.37 0.43
CA ARG A 70 1.02 5.78 1.71
C ARG A 70 0.86 4.63 2.69
N MET A 71 0.82 3.41 2.19
CA MET A 71 0.65 2.20 3.00
C MET A 71 1.99 1.62 3.52
N ILE A 72 3.14 2.17 3.12
CA ILE A 72 4.46 1.65 3.52
C ILE A 72 4.60 1.55 5.05
N PRO A 73 4.28 2.57 5.85
CA PRO A 73 4.38 2.46 7.31
C PRO A 73 3.49 1.36 7.87
N PHE A 74 2.28 1.23 7.39
CA PHE A 74 1.34 0.20 7.83
C PHE A 74 1.79 -1.22 7.44
N ILE A 75 2.33 -1.40 6.24
CA ILE A 75 2.75 -2.70 5.72
C ILE A 75 4.10 -3.12 6.31
N LEU A 76 5.10 -2.23 6.24
CA LEU A 76 6.51 -2.53 6.54
C LEU A 76 6.98 -2.01 7.89
N GLY A 77 6.21 -1.12 8.53
CA GLY A 77 6.55 -0.46 9.78
C GLY A 77 7.04 0.98 9.58
N GLU A 78 6.96 1.78 10.64
CA GLU A 78 7.25 3.22 10.61
C GLU A 78 8.68 3.57 10.15
N ASN A 79 9.64 2.72 10.44
CA ASN A 79 11.04 2.92 10.08
C ASN A 79 11.38 2.50 8.63
N ALA A 80 10.40 1.97 7.89
CA ALA A 80 10.64 1.41 6.54
C ALA A 80 11.14 2.46 5.54
N TRP A 81 10.77 3.71 5.70
CA TRP A 81 11.21 4.81 4.83
C TRP A 81 12.72 4.98 4.75
N ALA A 82 13.46 4.59 5.79
CA ALA A 82 14.93 4.61 5.78
C ALA A 82 15.54 3.72 4.68
N GLN A 83 14.80 2.69 4.23
CA GLN A 83 15.22 1.77 3.16
C GLN A 83 14.86 2.28 1.76
N TYR A 84 13.99 3.30 1.66
CA TYR A 84 13.43 3.79 0.39
C TYR A 84 13.51 5.33 0.29
N PRO A 85 14.71 5.95 0.37
CA PRO A 85 14.85 7.41 0.40
C PRO A 85 14.37 8.12 -0.86
N ASN A 86 14.60 7.55 -2.05
CA ASN A 86 14.15 8.14 -3.32
C ASN A 86 12.63 8.03 -3.47
N LEU A 87 12.07 6.90 -3.06
CA LEU A 87 10.62 6.70 -3.03
C LEU A 87 9.95 7.60 -2.00
N LYS A 88 10.61 7.84 -0.85
CA LYS A 88 10.15 8.80 0.17
C LYS A 88 10.09 10.22 -0.40
N ARG A 89 11.15 10.66 -1.05
CA ARG A 89 11.19 11.96 -1.73
C ARG A 89 10.03 12.11 -2.72
N HIS A 90 9.86 11.15 -3.62
CA HIS A 90 8.77 11.11 -4.59
C HIS A 90 7.38 11.14 -3.91
N HIS A 91 7.21 10.35 -2.84
CA HIS A 91 5.99 10.34 -2.05
C HIS A 91 5.66 11.73 -1.48
N ASP A 92 6.66 12.39 -0.88
CA ASP A 92 6.50 13.70 -0.24
C ASP A 92 6.19 14.80 -1.25
N GLU A 93 6.84 14.77 -2.43
CA GLU A 93 6.57 15.70 -3.54
C GLU A 93 5.10 15.61 -4.00
N ILE A 94 4.55 14.40 -4.10
CA ILE A 94 3.15 14.22 -4.48
C ILE A 94 2.21 14.60 -3.33
N ALA A 95 2.55 14.24 -2.09
CA ALA A 95 1.77 14.59 -0.90
C ALA A 95 1.65 16.11 -0.70
N ALA A 96 2.67 16.88 -1.10
CA ALA A 96 2.64 18.34 -1.05
C ALA A 96 1.70 19.00 -2.10
N ARG A 97 1.17 18.24 -3.05
CA ARG A 97 0.28 18.80 -4.09
C ARG A 97 -1.10 19.12 -3.52
N PRO A 98 -1.74 20.22 -3.97
CA PRO A 98 -3.08 20.58 -3.50
C PRO A 98 -4.15 19.49 -3.69
N ALA A 99 -4.00 18.66 -4.73
CA ALA A 99 -4.88 17.53 -4.96
C ALA A 99 -4.75 16.45 -3.87
N ALA A 100 -3.53 16.15 -3.41
CA ALA A 100 -3.29 15.21 -2.34
C ALA A 100 -3.89 15.69 -1.02
N ALA A 101 -3.76 16.98 -0.69
CA ALA A 101 -4.40 17.57 0.48
C ALA A 101 -5.93 17.41 0.45
N ARG A 102 -6.57 17.56 -0.72
CA ARG A 102 -8.02 17.30 -0.86
C ARG A 102 -8.37 15.84 -0.62
N VAL A 103 -7.53 14.91 -1.08
CA VAL A 103 -7.74 13.46 -0.83
C VAL A 103 -7.65 13.15 0.66
N GLU A 104 -6.66 13.72 1.37
CA GLU A 104 -6.53 13.51 2.82
C GLU A 104 -7.74 14.11 3.59
N ALA A 105 -8.25 15.25 3.17
CA ALA A 105 -9.43 15.86 3.77
C ALA A 105 -10.70 14.99 3.64
N LEU A 106 -10.80 14.10 2.63
CA LEU A 106 -11.91 13.17 2.52
C LEU A 106 -11.96 12.16 3.66
N ARG A 107 -10.83 11.78 4.23
CA ARG A 107 -10.78 10.84 5.37
C ARG A 107 -11.44 11.42 6.62
N THR A 108 -11.29 12.73 6.85
CA THR A 108 -11.95 13.42 7.96
C THR A 108 -13.41 13.74 7.69
N LYS A 109 -13.76 13.96 6.42
CA LYS A 109 -15.14 14.24 6.02
C LYS A 109 -16.04 13.00 6.08
N HIS A 110 -15.48 11.82 5.83
CA HIS A 110 -16.21 10.55 5.85
C HIS A 110 -15.69 9.69 7.00
N ALA A 111 -16.54 9.47 8.01
CA ALA A 111 -16.24 8.59 9.12
C ALA A 111 -16.30 7.13 8.67
N PHE A 112 -15.17 6.57 8.30
CA PHE A 112 -15.05 5.13 8.07
C PHE A 112 -14.68 4.42 9.36
N LYS A 113 -15.23 3.21 9.57
CA LYS A 113 -14.82 2.36 10.67
C LYS A 113 -13.33 2.00 10.49
N ALA A 114 -12.51 2.41 11.45
CA ALA A 114 -11.07 2.15 11.41
C ALA A 114 -10.70 0.79 12.03
N GLU A 115 -11.58 0.24 12.85
CA GLU A 115 -11.36 -0.97 13.62
C GLU A 115 -11.79 -2.21 12.83
N MET A 116 -10.93 -3.21 12.74
CA MET A 116 -11.23 -4.51 12.13
C MET A 116 -11.70 -5.46 13.21
N ASP A 117 -12.92 -5.25 13.69
CA ASP A 117 -13.61 -6.15 14.63
C ASP A 117 -14.28 -7.34 13.92
N ASP A 118 -14.98 -8.18 14.68
CA ASP A 118 -15.61 -9.38 14.15
C ASP A 118 -16.75 -9.07 13.17
N GLU A 119 -17.48 -7.97 13.38
CA GLU A 119 -18.51 -7.51 12.44
C GLU A 119 -17.88 -7.09 11.11
N ALA A 120 -16.80 -6.30 11.15
CA ALA A 120 -16.08 -5.87 9.94
C ALA A 120 -15.48 -7.07 9.19
N ARG A 121 -14.90 -8.04 9.93
CA ARG A 121 -14.40 -9.30 9.36
C ARG A 121 -15.51 -10.12 8.71
N GLY A 122 -16.64 -10.29 9.40
CA GLY A 122 -17.80 -10.99 8.87
C GLY A 122 -18.33 -10.38 7.59
N ASN A 123 -18.38 -9.05 7.51
CA ASN A 123 -18.83 -8.35 6.30
C ASN A 123 -17.82 -8.43 5.14
N MET A 124 -16.52 -8.31 5.42
CA MET A 124 -15.46 -8.34 4.39
C MET A 124 -15.16 -9.76 3.91
N PHE A 125 -15.22 -10.75 4.79
CA PHE A 125 -14.77 -12.12 4.52
C PHE A 125 -15.89 -13.14 4.75
N ARG A 126 -17.13 -12.77 4.50
CA ARG A 126 -18.32 -13.60 4.69
C ARG A 126 -18.19 -15.00 4.07
N HIS A 127 -17.62 -15.07 2.87
CA HIS A 127 -17.35 -16.33 2.16
C HIS A 127 -16.36 -17.27 2.87
N LEU A 128 -15.57 -16.78 3.83
CA LEU A 128 -14.67 -17.61 4.63
C LEU A 128 -15.33 -18.10 5.92
N THR A 129 -16.36 -17.40 6.42
CA THR A 129 -17.08 -17.76 7.63
C THR A 129 -18.22 -18.75 7.37
N GLU A 130 -18.84 -18.69 6.20
CA GLU A 130 -19.95 -19.60 5.80
C GLU A 130 -19.47 -21.02 5.42
N GLN A 131 -18.18 -21.23 5.17
CA GLN A 131 -17.62 -22.56 4.86
C GLN A 131 -17.18 -23.33 6.10
N ALA A 132 -17.24 -22.74 7.29
CA ALA A 132 -16.87 -23.38 8.56
C ALA A 132 -18.06 -23.97 9.32
N ALA A 133 -19.25 -23.94 8.74
CA ALA A 133 -20.48 -24.55 9.26
C ALA A 133 -20.92 -25.73 8.40
#